data_8f13ede7d9e0a72b7f4015ec1c5aa28a
#
_entry.id   8f13ede7d9e0a72b7f4015ec1c5aa28a
#
_cell.length_a   1.000
_cell.length_b   1.000
_cell.length_c   1.000
_cell.angle_alpha   90.00
_cell.angle_beta   90.00
_cell.angle_gamma   90.00
#
_symmetry.space_group_name_H-M   'P 1'
#
loop_
_entity.id
_entity.type
_entity.pdbx_description
1 polymer ?
#
loop_
_entity_poly.entity_id
_entity_poly.type
_entity_poly.pdbx_seq_one_letter_code
_entity_poly.pdbx_strand_id
1 'polypeptide(L)'
;MATTDHLVIFDTTLRDGEQSPGATMNKNEKLRIAKVLEKLRVDVIEAGFAIASQGDFEAVKAIAESIKDSTVCSLARALDKDIDRAAEAIRPAASGRIHTFIATSPIHMKHKLQMEPDQVVEQAVRAVKRARSHVDDVEFSCEDAGRSELDFLCRIIEAAIDAGARTINIPDTVGYAIPEQFGETIRQLLNRIPNADKAIFSVHCHNDLGLAVANSLAAVSNGARQVECTINGLGERAGNASLEEIVMAVRTRQDLFNIDTRIDSQHIVPASRLVSTITGFPVQPNKAIVGANAFAHESGIHQDGVLKHRETYEIMRAQDVGWHTNSLVLGKHSGRNAFRTRLLELGIQFETETELNEAFTRFKALADLKHEIFDEDLQAIASDTRQKEEDGRYGLVCMQVCSETGVVPKAHLTMLVDGKEHTVEAEGSGPVDATFKAIESLVDSGCNLQLYSVNNITSGTDAQGEVTVRLESGGRIVNGVGADTDIIMASAKAYIEALNLIARGGIRQHPQVADV
;
A
#
# COMPACT_ATOMS: atom_id res chain seq x y z
N MET A 1 23.04 -21.13 -21.65
CA MET A 1 21.86 -20.69 -20.90
C MET A 1 21.04 -19.87 -21.87
N ALA A 2 19.77 -20.20 -22.11
CA ALA A 2 18.90 -19.34 -22.90
C ALA A 2 18.82 -17.98 -22.17
N THR A 3 19.04 -16.89 -22.85
CA THR A 3 18.80 -15.54 -22.28
C THR A 3 17.32 -15.43 -22.02
N THR A 4 16.96 -15.29 -20.76
CA THR A 4 15.56 -15.02 -20.36
C THR A 4 15.15 -13.69 -21.00
N ASP A 5 13.96 -13.65 -21.59
CA ASP A 5 13.42 -12.44 -22.19
C ASP A 5 13.14 -11.39 -21.09
N HIS A 6 13.17 -10.10 -21.43
CA HIS A 6 13.09 -9.01 -20.46
C HIS A 6 11.79 -8.21 -20.62
N LEU A 7 11.09 -7.99 -19.51
CA LEU A 7 9.95 -7.09 -19.42
C LEU A 7 10.40 -5.74 -18.84
N VAL A 8 10.29 -4.70 -19.65
CA VAL A 8 10.54 -3.32 -19.24
C VAL A 8 9.41 -2.83 -18.34
N ILE A 9 9.75 -2.37 -17.16
CA ILE A 9 8.79 -1.75 -16.22
C ILE A 9 8.90 -0.23 -16.35
N PHE A 10 7.83 0.37 -16.84
CA PHE A 10 7.67 1.80 -16.98
C PHE A 10 6.76 2.31 -15.86
N ASP A 11 7.30 3.07 -14.93
CA ASP A 11 6.53 3.65 -13.83
C ASP A 11 6.02 5.05 -14.19
N THR A 12 4.71 5.23 -14.12
CA THR A 12 4.04 6.52 -14.34
C THR A 12 3.40 7.10 -13.07
N THR A 13 3.85 6.70 -11.89
CA THR A 13 3.36 7.21 -10.60
C THR A 13 3.48 8.74 -10.52
N LEU A 14 4.56 9.31 -11.04
CA LEU A 14 4.84 10.75 -10.99
C LEU A 14 4.15 11.57 -12.09
N ARG A 15 3.46 10.92 -13.04
CA ARG A 15 2.69 11.59 -14.09
C ARG A 15 1.21 11.22 -14.02
N ASP A 16 0.83 9.98 -14.37
CA ASP A 16 -0.57 9.54 -14.36
C ASP A 16 -1.07 9.29 -12.93
N GLY A 17 -0.22 8.74 -12.08
CA GLY A 17 -0.49 8.59 -10.66
C GLY A 17 -0.83 9.92 -9.98
N GLU A 18 -0.08 10.98 -10.27
CA GLU A 18 -0.31 12.33 -9.75
C GLU A 18 -1.63 12.96 -10.22
N GLN A 19 -2.14 12.51 -11.37
CA GLN A 19 -3.43 12.99 -11.92
C GLN A 19 -4.64 12.45 -11.15
N SER A 20 -4.45 11.51 -10.23
CA SER A 20 -5.48 11.10 -9.28
C SER A 20 -5.91 12.30 -8.42
N PRO A 21 -7.22 12.61 -8.33
CA PRO A 21 -7.69 13.74 -7.53
C PRO A 21 -7.21 13.67 -6.07
N GLY A 22 -6.43 14.62 -5.62
CA GLY A 22 -5.84 14.68 -4.28
C GLY A 22 -4.42 14.12 -4.14
N ALA A 23 -3.84 13.55 -5.21
CA ALA A 23 -2.49 12.97 -5.18
C ALA A 23 -1.38 13.95 -5.65
N THR A 24 -1.67 15.24 -5.76
CA THR A 24 -0.71 16.25 -6.22
C THR A 24 0.54 16.28 -5.35
N MET A 25 1.71 16.29 -5.98
CA MET A 25 3.00 16.25 -5.32
C MET A 25 3.86 17.47 -5.66
N ASN A 26 4.57 17.98 -4.68
CA ASN A 26 5.57 19.03 -4.94
C ASN A 26 6.89 18.44 -5.50
N LYS A 27 7.77 19.31 -6.00
CA LYS A 27 9.04 18.92 -6.61
C LYS A 27 9.90 18.01 -5.70
N ASN A 28 9.97 18.31 -4.40
CA ASN A 28 10.80 17.54 -3.47
C ASN A 28 10.21 16.15 -3.20
N GLU A 29 8.89 16.05 -3.13
CA GLU A 29 8.16 14.79 -3.00
C GLU A 29 8.37 13.90 -4.23
N LYS A 30 8.19 14.48 -5.44
CA LYS A 30 8.48 13.77 -6.70
C LYS A 30 9.92 13.26 -6.74
N LEU A 31 10.89 14.07 -6.35
CA LEU A 31 12.30 13.68 -6.34
C LEU A 31 12.57 12.54 -5.33
N ARG A 32 11.91 12.54 -4.17
CA ARG A 32 12.02 11.44 -3.19
C ARG A 32 11.48 10.13 -3.76
N ILE A 33 10.31 10.18 -4.40
CA ILE A 33 9.71 8.99 -5.04
C ILE A 33 10.61 8.52 -6.19
N ALA A 34 11.08 9.40 -7.08
CA ALA A 34 11.96 9.05 -8.18
C ALA A 34 13.22 8.29 -7.71
N LYS A 35 13.85 8.73 -6.61
CA LYS A 35 15.01 8.03 -6.01
C LYS A 35 14.66 6.63 -5.47
N VAL A 36 13.45 6.44 -4.96
CA VAL A 36 13.00 5.12 -4.51
C VAL A 36 12.67 4.22 -5.70
N LEU A 37 12.07 4.76 -6.77
CA LEU A 37 11.86 4.03 -8.03
C LEU A 37 13.19 3.59 -8.68
N GLU A 38 14.21 4.44 -8.64
CA GLU A 38 15.55 4.07 -9.09
C GLU A 38 16.16 2.94 -8.24
N LYS A 39 16.03 2.99 -6.90
CA LYS A 39 16.45 1.89 -6.00
C LYS A 39 15.68 0.60 -6.25
N LEU A 40 14.40 0.71 -6.54
CA LEU A 40 13.55 -0.41 -6.98
C LEU A 40 14.01 -0.96 -8.34
N ARG A 41 14.90 -0.24 -9.05
CA ARG A 41 15.43 -0.56 -10.37
C ARG A 41 14.36 -0.57 -11.46
N VAL A 42 13.43 0.39 -11.41
CA VAL A 42 12.50 0.65 -12.50
C VAL A 42 13.26 1.02 -13.76
N ASP A 43 12.86 0.49 -14.92
CA ASP A 43 13.56 0.74 -16.19
C ASP A 43 13.34 2.17 -16.68
N VAL A 44 12.08 2.64 -16.64
CA VAL A 44 11.69 3.98 -17.09
C VAL A 44 10.82 4.66 -16.03
N ILE A 45 11.17 5.89 -15.68
CA ILE A 45 10.41 6.75 -14.76
C ILE A 45 9.80 7.90 -15.56
N GLU A 46 8.48 7.91 -15.72
CA GLU A 46 7.78 9.04 -16.32
C GLU A 46 7.61 10.15 -15.27
N ALA A 47 8.49 11.14 -15.37
CA ALA A 47 8.68 12.16 -14.33
C ALA A 47 7.58 13.23 -14.29
N GLY A 48 6.80 13.37 -15.37
CA GLY A 48 5.71 14.33 -15.44
C GLY A 48 5.42 14.83 -16.85
N PHE A 49 4.66 15.92 -16.91
CA PHE A 49 4.24 16.60 -18.15
C PHE A 49 4.79 18.04 -18.17
N ALA A 50 6.01 18.20 -18.68
CA ALA A 50 6.82 19.41 -18.56
C ALA A 50 6.17 20.71 -19.10
N ILE A 51 5.18 20.60 -19.99
CA ILE A 51 4.46 21.78 -20.54
C ILE A 51 3.29 22.23 -19.66
N ALA A 52 2.83 21.38 -18.72
CA ALA A 52 1.64 21.66 -17.91
C ALA A 52 1.83 22.92 -17.04
N SER A 53 2.98 23.08 -16.42
CA SER A 53 3.34 24.24 -15.59
C SER A 53 4.85 24.43 -15.51
N GLN A 54 5.28 25.59 -14.99
CA GLN A 54 6.70 25.83 -14.69
C GLN A 54 7.19 24.90 -13.56
N GLY A 55 6.34 24.60 -12.56
CA GLY A 55 6.65 23.67 -11.48
C GLY A 55 6.88 22.25 -11.98
N ASP A 56 6.04 21.76 -12.92
CA ASP A 56 6.22 20.47 -13.54
C ASP A 56 7.50 20.38 -14.36
N PHE A 57 7.82 21.42 -15.12
CA PHE A 57 9.09 21.51 -15.83
C PHE A 57 10.28 21.39 -14.88
N GLU A 58 10.27 22.14 -13.78
CA GLU A 58 11.35 22.12 -12.79
C GLU A 58 11.45 20.77 -12.06
N ALA A 59 10.33 20.11 -11.83
CA ALA A 59 10.30 18.78 -11.23
C ALA A 59 10.90 17.73 -12.17
N VAL A 60 10.47 17.69 -13.44
CA VAL A 60 11.02 16.79 -14.46
C VAL A 60 12.53 17.02 -14.62
N LYS A 61 12.97 18.29 -14.70
CA LYS A 61 14.37 18.64 -14.82
C LYS A 61 15.20 18.19 -13.61
N ALA A 62 14.70 18.42 -12.39
CA ALA A 62 15.39 17.99 -11.17
C ALA A 62 15.52 16.46 -11.06
N ILE A 63 14.52 15.73 -11.52
CA ILE A 63 14.56 14.27 -11.61
C ILE A 63 15.62 13.85 -12.66
N ALA A 64 15.60 14.48 -13.84
CA ALA A 64 16.56 14.21 -14.90
C ALA A 64 18.02 14.47 -14.47
N GLU A 65 18.27 15.50 -13.65
CA GLU A 65 19.58 15.79 -13.08
C GLU A 65 20.04 14.75 -12.05
N SER A 66 19.07 14.15 -11.33
CA SER A 66 19.36 13.29 -10.16
C SER A 66 19.45 11.81 -10.48
N ILE A 67 18.57 11.29 -11.34
CA ILE A 67 18.44 9.87 -11.68
C ILE A 67 19.52 9.46 -12.69
N LYS A 68 20.19 8.32 -12.47
CA LYS A 68 21.31 7.84 -13.29
C LYS A 68 21.12 6.43 -13.85
N ASP A 69 20.43 5.55 -13.10
CA ASP A 69 20.31 4.13 -13.44
C ASP A 69 18.96 3.76 -14.10
N SER A 70 18.01 4.70 -14.14
CA SER A 70 16.75 4.58 -14.86
C SER A 70 16.65 5.60 -16.00
N THR A 71 15.91 5.29 -17.04
CA THR A 71 15.58 6.25 -18.10
C THR A 71 14.53 7.24 -17.57
N VAL A 72 14.77 8.53 -17.72
CA VAL A 72 13.82 9.57 -17.34
C VAL A 72 12.98 9.97 -18.55
N CYS A 73 11.67 9.84 -18.42
CA CYS A 73 10.71 10.12 -19.46
C CYS A 73 9.88 11.38 -19.15
N SER A 74 9.53 12.14 -20.18
CA SER A 74 8.54 13.22 -20.10
C SER A 74 7.47 13.05 -21.15
N LEU A 75 6.20 13.18 -20.72
CA LEU A 75 5.05 13.16 -21.61
C LEU A 75 4.99 14.45 -22.45
N ALA A 76 4.53 14.34 -23.69
CA ALA A 76 4.28 15.44 -24.62
C ALA A 76 3.10 15.11 -25.54
N ARG A 77 2.15 16.00 -25.71
CA ARG A 77 1.18 15.89 -26.80
C ARG A 77 1.90 15.93 -28.14
N ALA A 78 1.27 15.44 -29.19
CA ALA A 78 1.81 15.47 -30.55
C ALA A 78 1.86 16.91 -31.13
N LEU A 79 2.45 17.83 -30.38
CA LEU A 79 2.64 19.25 -30.71
C LEU A 79 4.10 19.63 -30.53
N ASP A 80 4.70 20.33 -31.50
CA ASP A 80 6.12 20.71 -31.48
C ASP A 80 6.52 21.41 -30.18
N LYS A 81 5.67 22.33 -29.69
CA LYS A 81 5.91 23.08 -28.45
C LYS A 81 6.02 22.17 -27.23
N ASP A 82 5.16 21.16 -27.12
CA ASP A 82 5.15 20.23 -25.98
C ASP A 82 6.39 19.34 -26.03
N ILE A 83 6.74 18.85 -27.23
CA ILE A 83 7.91 17.99 -27.46
C ILE A 83 9.21 18.74 -27.15
N ASP A 84 9.33 19.98 -27.62
CA ASP A 84 10.51 20.83 -27.34
C ASP A 84 10.67 21.10 -25.84
N ARG A 85 9.56 21.31 -25.13
CA ARG A 85 9.56 21.54 -23.69
C ARG A 85 9.96 20.29 -22.90
N ALA A 86 9.45 19.11 -23.31
CA ALA A 86 9.85 17.83 -22.77
C ALA A 86 11.34 17.57 -22.99
N ALA A 87 11.83 17.80 -24.23
CA ALA A 87 13.24 17.65 -24.56
C ALA A 87 14.15 18.55 -23.72
N GLU A 88 13.74 19.82 -23.51
CA GLU A 88 14.49 20.75 -22.65
C GLU A 88 14.57 20.24 -21.21
N ALA A 89 13.47 19.73 -20.65
CA ALA A 89 13.41 19.27 -19.28
C ALA A 89 14.27 18.02 -19.04
N ILE A 90 14.27 17.06 -19.96
CA ILE A 90 15.03 15.81 -19.82
C ILE A 90 16.48 15.90 -20.31
N ARG A 91 16.91 17.03 -20.88
CA ARG A 91 18.28 17.22 -21.43
C ARG A 91 19.39 16.81 -20.47
N PRO A 92 19.32 17.05 -19.14
CA PRO A 92 20.37 16.65 -18.21
C PRO A 92 20.35 15.17 -17.81
N ALA A 93 19.36 14.39 -18.26
CA ALA A 93 19.26 12.97 -17.93
C ALA A 93 20.42 12.15 -18.48
N ALA A 94 20.87 11.14 -17.73
CA ALA A 94 21.85 10.15 -18.22
C ALA A 94 21.27 9.33 -19.38
N SER A 95 19.97 8.98 -19.30
CA SER A 95 19.17 8.38 -20.35
C SER A 95 17.80 9.07 -20.38
N GLY A 96 17.40 9.63 -21.52
CA GLY A 96 16.17 10.39 -21.65
C GLY A 96 15.25 9.82 -22.73
N ARG A 97 13.94 9.77 -22.44
CA ARG A 97 12.88 9.37 -23.36
C ARG A 97 11.84 10.47 -23.52
N ILE A 98 11.36 10.71 -24.72
CA ILE A 98 10.17 11.52 -24.97
C ILE A 98 9.03 10.57 -25.29
N HIS A 99 7.95 10.67 -24.50
CA HIS A 99 6.70 9.95 -24.72
C HIS A 99 5.68 10.89 -25.35
N THR A 100 5.33 10.66 -26.62
CA THR A 100 4.34 11.48 -27.32
C THR A 100 3.12 10.65 -27.69
N PHE A 101 1.95 11.28 -27.76
CA PHE A 101 0.70 10.58 -27.99
C PHE A 101 -0.28 11.38 -28.84
N ILE A 102 -1.16 10.68 -29.52
CA ILE A 102 -2.35 11.23 -30.17
C ILE A 102 -3.49 10.19 -30.10
N ALA A 103 -4.72 10.67 -29.97
CA ALA A 103 -5.87 9.77 -29.90
C ALA A 103 -6.19 9.11 -31.24
N THR A 104 -6.55 7.83 -31.19
CA THR A 104 -6.74 6.97 -32.37
C THR A 104 -8.15 6.40 -32.51
N SER A 105 -9.00 6.53 -31.48
CA SER A 105 -10.38 6.05 -31.59
C SER A 105 -11.27 6.99 -32.38
N PRO A 106 -12.27 6.46 -33.12
CA PRO A 106 -13.20 7.27 -33.90
C PRO A 106 -13.90 8.36 -33.10
N ILE A 107 -14.25 8.05 -31.83
CA ILE A 107 -14.91 9.00 -30.95
C ILE A 107 -13.99 10.18 -30.60
N HIS A 108 -12.71 9.94 -30.34
CA HIS A 108 -11.75 10.99 -30.02
C HIS A 108 -11.35 11.78 -31.27
N MET A 109 -11.11 11.13 -32.42
CA MET A 109 -10.81 11.83 -33.66
C MET A 109 -11.93 12.80 -34.01
N LYS A 110 -13.20 12.37 -33.93
CA LYS A 110 -14.36 13.17 -34.28
C LYS A 110 -14.65 14.30 -33.28
N HIS A 111 -14.63 14.02 -31.99
CA HIS A 111 -15.15 14.95 -30.99
C HIS A 111 -14.05 15.74 -30.24
N LYS A 112 -12.87 15.15 -30.00
CA LYS A 112 -11.74 15.77 -29.27
C LYS A 112 -10.77 16.45 -30.23
N LEU A 113 -10.31 15.73 -31.26
CA LEU A 113 -9.31 16.25 -32.21
C LEU A 113 -9.94 17.05 -33.36
N GLN A 114 -11.14 16.69 -33.78
CA GLN A 114 -11.81 17.22 -34.97
C GLN A 114 -10.91 17.08 -36.23
N MET A 115 -10.32 15.89 -36.38
CA MET A 115 -9.37 15.55 -37.44
C MET A 115 -9.80 14.29 -38.15
N GLU A 116 -9.53 14.27 -39.46
CA GLU A 116 -9.68 13.06 -40.26
C GLU A 116 -8.52 12.08 -39.99
N PRO A 117 -8.71 10.75 -40.19
CA PRO A 117 -7.69 9.74 -39.90
C PRO A 117 -6.33 10.02 -40.56
N ASP A 118 -6.29 10.51 -41.78
CA ASP A 118 -5.05 10.86 -42.49
C ASP A 118 -4.29 11.97 -41.80
N GLN A 119 -4.98 12.99 -41.31
CA GLN A 119 -4.38 14.10 -40.55
C GLN A 119 -3.80 13.63 -39.24
N VAL A 120 -4.45 12.65 -38.57
CA VAL A 120 -3.95 12.07 -37.32
C VAL A 120 -2.64 11.31 -37.54
N VAL A 121 -2.55 10.52 -38.65
CA VAL A 121 -1.31 9.84 -39.04
C VAL A 121 -0.20 10.84 -39.37
N GLU A 122 -0.48 11.88 -40.16
CA GLU A 122 0.50 12.92 -40.49
C GLU A 122 1.04 13.62 -39.24
N GLN A 123 0.14 13.94 -38.29
CA GLN A 123 0.55 14.57 -37.02
C GLN A 123 1.38 13.62 -36.14
N ALA A 124 1.03 12.34 -36.06
CA ALA A 124 1.81 11.33 -35.37
C ALA A 124 3.24 11.23 -35.91
N VAL A 125 3.37 11.09 -37.25
CA VAL A 125 4.67 11.03 -37.93
C VAL A 125 5.51 12.29 -37.69
N ARG A 126 4.90 13.47 -37.76
CA ARG A 126 5.56 14.74 -37.50
C ARG A 126 6.05 14.79 -36.04
N ALA A 127 5.20 14.42 -35.06
CA ALA A 127 5.53 14.43 -33.65
C ALA A 127 6.69 13.47 -33.33
N VAL A 128 6.65 12.23 -33.83
CA VAL A 128 7.73 11.26 -33.64
C VAL A 128 9.03 11.77 -34.25
N LYS A 129 9.03 12.29 -35.48
CA LYS A 129 10.22 12.87 -36.12
C LYS A 129 10.76 14.06 -35.32
N ARG A 130 9.89 14.91 -34.77
CA ARG A 130 10.30 16.03 -33.92
C ARG A 130 10.96 15.53 -32.64
N ALA A 131 10.37 14.56 -31.96
CA ALA A 131 10.95 13.95 -30.76
C ALA A 131 12.30 13.28 -31.05
N ARG A 132 12.40 12.55 -32.18
CA ARG A 132 13.65 11.91 -32.64
C ARG A 132 14.77 12.92 -32.96
N SER A 133 14.45 14.16 -33.29
CA SER A 133 15.47 15.19 -33.47
C SER A 133 16.14 15.63 -32.16
N HIS A 134 15.57 15.29 -31.01
CA HIS A 134 16.06 15.63 -29.68
C HIS A 134 16.67 14.45 -28.94
N VAL A 135 16.07 13.25 -29.03
CA VAL A 135 16.51 12.04 -28.33
C VAL A 135 16.41 10.81 -29.23
N ASP A 136 17.23 9.79 -28.91
CA ASP A 136 17.18 8.51 -29.63
C ASP A 136 16.08 7.57 -29.16
N ASP A 137 15.55 7.75 -27.97
CA ASP A 137 14.52 6.93 -27.38
C ASP A 137 13.18 7.69 -27.40
N VAL A 138 12.28 7.29 -28.27
CA VAL A 138 10.94 7.88 -28.43
C VAL A 138 9.89 6.80 -28.28
N GLU A 139 8.95 7.04 -27.39
CA GLU A 139 7.73 6.26 -27.21
C GLU A 139 6.54 6.98 -27.85
N PHE A 140 5.73 6.24 -28.55
CA PHE A 140 4.50 6.72 -29.17
C PHE A 140 3.30 5.96 -28.65
N SER A 141 2.31 6.66 -28.10
CA SER A 141 1.04 6.10 -27.61
C SER A 141 -0.11 6.37 -28.57
N CYS A 142 -0.86 5.32 -28.88
CA CYS A 142 -2.15 5.38 -29.56
C CYS A 142 -3.26 5.61 -28.53
N GLU A 143 -3.48 6.85 -28.06
CA GLU A 143 -4.48 7.13 -27.02
C GLU A 143 -5.85 6.53 -27.39
N ASP A 144 -6.48 5.83 -26.44
CA ASP A 144 -7.75 5.13 -26.58
C ASP A 144 -7.70 3.96 -27.59
N ALA A 145 -6.56 3.27 -27.65
CA ALA A 145 -6.35 2.12 -28.52
C ALA A 145 -7.35 0.98 -28.25
N GLY A 146 -7.75 0.78 -27.00
CA GLY A 146 -8.75 -0.23 -26.64
C GLY A 146 -10.09 -0.08 -27.34
N ARG A 147 -10.41 1.10 -27.89
CA ARG A 147 -11.63 1.39 -28.67
C ARG A 147 -11.35 1.84 -30.10
N SER A 148 -10.11 1.70 -30.55
CA SER A 148 -9.69 2.05 -31.91
C SER A 148 -9.88 0.89 -32.88
N GLU A 149 -10.08 1.22 -34.15
CA GLU A 149 -10.17 0.21 -35.22
C GLU A 149 -8.79 -0.40 -35.48
N LEU A 150 -8.72 -1.72 -35.56
CA LEU A 150 -7.46 -2.46 -35.67
C LEU A 150 -6.69 -2.08 -36.95
N ASP A 151 -7.38 -1.89 -38.09
CA ASP A 151 -6.74 -1.50 -39.35
C ASP A 151 -6.12 -0.11 -39.27
N PHE A 152 -6.78 0.82 -38.58
CA PHE A 152 -6.23 2.14 -38.34
C PHE A 152 -5.03 2.09 -37.38
N LEU A 153 -5.11 1.27 -36.33
CA LEU A 153 -3.96 1.06 -35.43
C LEU A 153 -2.75 0.49 -36.20
N CYS A 154 -2.94 -0.53 -37.03
CA CYS A 154 -1.85 -1.08 -37.86
C CYS A 154 -1.18 0.03 -38.69
N ARG A 155 -1.97 0.86 -39.36
CA ARG A 155 -1.49 1.93 -40.22
C ARG A 155 -0.69 3.00 -39.49
N ILE A 156 -1.22 3.53 -38.38
CA ILE A 156 -0.57 4.60 -37.63
C ILE A 156 0.68 4.11 -36.92
N ILE A 157 0.68 2.88 -36.38
CA ILE A 157 1.81 2.27 -35.71
C ILE A 157 2.96 2.02 -36.69
N GLU A 158 2.68 1.43 -37.87
CA GLU A 158 3.67 1.24 -38.93
C GLU A 158 4.34 2.57 -39.28
N ALA A 159 3.54 3.63 -39.50
CA ALA A 159 4.04 4.96 -39.83
C ALA A 159 4.86 5.59 -38.67
N ALA A 160 4.48 5.38 -37.40
CA ALA A 160 5.21 5.86 -36.26
C ALA A 160 6.55 5.15 -36.09
N ILE A 161 6.61 3.84 -36.30
CA ILE A 161 7.86 3.06 -36.27
C ILE A 161 8.81 3.54 -37.40
N ASP A 162 8.31 3.73 -38.60
CA ASP A 162 9.10 4.26 -39.72
C ASP A 162 9.58 5.70 -39.47
N ALA A 163 8.83 6.50 -38.74
CA ALA A 163 9.23 7.82 -38.27
C ALA A 163 10.31 7.79 -37.19
N GLY A 164 10.55 6.63 -36.56
CA GLY A 164 11.61 6.38 -35.60
C GLY A 164 11.17 6.13 -34.16
N ALA A 165 9.89 5.87 -33.89
CA ALA A 165 9.45 5.40 -32.58
C ALA A 165 10.10 4.03 -32.28
N ARG A 166 10.66 3.88 -31.08
CA ARG A 166 11.28 2.64 -30.62
C ARG A 166 10.39 1.85 -29.68
N THR A 167 9.42 2.52 -29.08
CA THR A 167 8.38 1.89 -28.24
C THR A 167 7.02 2.36 -28.72
N ILE A 168 6.10 1.41 -28.87
CA ILE A 168 4.72 1.67 -29.23
C ILE A 168 3.83 1.24 -28.07
N ASN A 169 3.14 2.19 -27.48
CA ASN A 169 2.27 1.93 -26.36
C ASN A 169 0.78 1.85 -26.80
N ILE A 170 0.10 0.81 -26.35
CA ILE A 170 -1.29 0.48 -26.66
C ILE A 170 -2.11 0.65 -25.38
N PRO A 171 -2.71 1.83 -25.12
CA PRO A 171 -3.43 2.08 -23.90
C PRO A 171 -4.90 1.63 -23.96
N ASP A 172 -5.35 0.97 -22.91
CA ASP A 172 -6.75 0.85 -22.51
C ASP A 172 -7.12 2.07 -21.64
N THR A 173 -7.28 3.21 -22.30
CA THR A 173 -7.38 4.53 -21.67
C THR A 173 -8.60 4.68 -20.75
N VAL A 174 -9.67 3.93 -21.00
CA VAL A 174 -10.91 4.01 -20.21
C VAL A 174 -11.21 2.74 -19.42
N GLY A 175 -10.25 1.82 -19.32
CA GLY A 175 -10.39 0.58 -18.58
C GLY A 175 -11.53 -0.31 -19.07
N TYR A 176 -11.76 -0.34 -20.39
CA TYR A 176 -12.88 -0.99 -21.06
C TYR A 176 -12.56 -2.41 -21.53
N ALA A 177 -11.29 -2.70 -21.77
CA ALA A 177 -10.85 -3.96 -22.35
C ALA A 177 -11.00 -5.15 -21.36
N ILE A 178 -11.16 -6.34 -21.93
CA ILE A 178 -11.08 -7.61 -21.19
C ILE A 178 -9.84 -8.39 -21.64
N PRO A 179 -9.25 -9.26 -20.77
CA PRO A 179 -7.93 -9.82 -21.00
C PRO A 179 -7.77 -10.57 -22.33
N GLU A 180 -8.72 -11.43 -22.69
CA GLU A 180 -8.65 -12.24 -23.91
C GLU A 180 -8.65 -11.36 -25.16
N GLN A 181 -9.54 -10.35 -25.20
CA GLN A 181 -9.65 -9.44 -26.33
C GLN A 181 -8.41 -8.54 -26.43
N PHE A 182 -7.93 -8.02 -25.30
CA PHE A 182 -6.78 -7.12 -25.28
C PHE A 182 -5.49 -7.83 -25.69
N GLY A 183 -5.26 -9.03 -25.12
CA GLY A 183 -4.14 -9.89 -25.53
C GLY A 183 -4.18 -10.25 -27.02
N GLU A 184 -5.36 -10.60 -27.55
CA GLU A 184 -5.54 -10.91 -28.96
C GLU A 184 -5.25 -9.67 -29.84
N THR A 185 -5.63 -8.48 -29.41
CA THR A 185 -5.30 -7.22 -30.12
C THR A 185 -3.78 -7.05 -30.24
N ILE A 186 -3.04 -7.24 -29.17
CA ILE A 186 -1.56 -7.17 -29.19
C ILE A 186 -0.98 -8.19 -30.17
N ARG A 187 -1.44 -9.44 -30.11
CA ARG A 187 -1.01 -10.50 -31.02
C ARG A 187 -1.26 -10.15 -32.49
N GLN A 188 -2.44 -9.58 -32.79
CA GLN A 188 -2.79 -9.17 -34.17
C GLN A 188 -1.93 -8.01 -34.65
N LEU A 189 -1.67 -7.00 -33.81
CA LEU A 189 -0.80 -5.87 -34.17
C LEU A 189 0.62 -6.38 -34.51
N LEU A 190 1.21 -7.22 -33.66
CA LEU A 190 2.54 -7.79 -33.87
C LEU A 190 2.61 -8.63 -35.16
N ASN A 191 1.56 -9.35 -35.53
CA ASN A 191 1.54 -10.21 -36.71
C ASN A 191 1.25 -9.45 -38.00
N ARG A 192 0.50 -8.33 -37.94
CA ARG A 192 0.02 -7.62 -39.12
C ARG A 192 0.89 -6.44 -39.54
N ILE A 193 1.65 -5.86 -38.59
CA ILE A 193 2.48 -4.70 -38.84
C ILE A 193 3.85 -5.16 -39.39
N PRO A 194 4.22 -4.79 -40.64
CA PRO A 194 5.43 -5.36 -41.28
C PRO A 194 6.74 -5.01 -40.59
N ASN A 195 6.82 -3.88 -39.87
CA ASN A 195 8.01 -3.38 -39.17
C ASN A 195 7.88 -3.48 -37.65
N ALA A 196 6.97 -4.31 -37.11
CA ALA A 196 6.73 -4.48 -35.69
C ALA A 196 7.98 -4.93 -34.91
N ASP A 197 8.86 -5.69 -35.55
CA ASP A 197 10.13 -6.18 -34.99
C ASP A 197 11.15 -5.06 -34.66
N LYS A 198 10.94 -3.85 -35.18
CA LYS A 198 11.81 -2.69 -34.94
C LYS A 198 11.44 -1.88 -33.68
N ALA A 199 10.33 -2.23 -33.01
CA ALA A 199 9.86 -1.53 -31.82
C ALA A 199 9.46 -2.50 -30.71
N ILE A 200 9.55 -2.03 -29.47
CA ILE A 200 8.98 -2.70 -28.30
C ILE A 200 7.49 -2.33 -28.21
N PHE A 201 6.62 -3.33 -28.07
CA PHE A 201 5.21 -3.08 -27.78
C PHE A 201 5.01 -2.96 -26.28
N SER A 202 4.40 -1.86 -25.89
CA SER A 202 4.05 -1.47 -24.52
C SER A 202 2.54 -1.48 -24.35
N VAL A 203 2.09 -1.64 -23.11
CA VAL A 203 0.68 -1.49 -22.75
C VAL A 203 0.53 -0.63 -21.50
N HIS A 204 -0.59 0.10 -21.46
CA HIS A 204 -1.03 0.94 -20.35
C HIS A 204 -2.51 0.66 -20.09
N CYS A 205 -2.85 0.19 -18.90
CA CYS A 205 -4.22 -0.22 -18.63
C CYS A 205 -4.78 0.49 -17.40
N HIS A 206 -5.93 1.15 -17.56
CA HIS A 206 -6.73 1.67 -16.46
C HIS A 206 -7.61 0.59 -15.82
N ASN A 207 -8.01 0.83 -14.57
CA ASN A 207 -8.59 -0.19 -13.70
C ASN A 207 -10.11 -0.03 -13.48
N ASP A 208 -10.81 0.63 -14.38
CA ASP A 208 -12.25 0.95 -14.23
C ASP A 208 -13.14 -0.29 -14.07
N LEU A 209 -12.77 -1.41 -14.68
CA LEU A 209 -13.43 -2.71 -14.50
C LEU A 209 -12.69 -3.64 -13.52
N GLY A 210 -11.61 -3.18 -12.87
CA GLY A 210 -10.79 -4.02 -12.00
C GLY A 210 -9.89 -5.00 -12.75
N LEU A 211 -9.59 -4.75 -14.04
CA LEU A 211 -8.90 -5.69 -14.93
C LEU A 211 -7.54 -5.20 -15.42
N ALA A 212 -7.04 -4.06 -14.95
CA ALA A 212 -5.82 -3.45 -15.47
C ALA A 212 -4.61 -4.39 -15.42
N VAL A 213 -4.38 -5.06 -14.30
CA VAL A 213 -3.30 -6.04 -14.15
C VAL A 213 -3.51 -7.26 -15.05
N ALA A 214 -4.73 -7.78 -15.11
CA ALA A 214 -5.06 -8.94 -15.95
C ALA A 214 -4.89 -8.62 -17.44
N ASN A 215 -5.32 -7.44 -17.89
CA ASN A 215 -5.14 -6.97 -19.27
C ASN A 215 -3.64 -6.83 -19.61
N SER A 216 -2.85 -6.22 -18.72
CA SER A 216 -1.40 -6.08 -18.90
C SER A 216 -0.69 -7.43 -19.02
N LEU A 217 -1.01 -8.39 -18.12
CA LEU A 217 -0.44 -9.73 -18.16
C LEU A 217 -0.87 -10.53 -19.42
N ALA A 218 -2.12 -10.37 -19.87
CA ALA A 218 -2.59 -10.96 -21.12
C ALA A 218 -1.83 -10.39 -22.33
N ALA A 219 -1.55 -9.09 -22.33
CA ALA A 219 -0.73 -8.44 -23.36
C ALA A 219 0.71 -8.97 -23.35
N VAL A 220 1.33 -9.11 -22.19
CA VAL A 220 2.68 -9.68 -22.03
C VAL A 220 2.74 -11.11 -22.56
N SER A 221 1.74 -11.94 -22.26
CA SER A 221 1.63 -13.31 -22.77
C SER A 221 1.47 -13.36 -24.31
N ASN A 222 1.00 -12.26 -24.92
CA ASN A 222 0.80 -12.13 -26.36
C ASN A 222 1.89 -11.30 -27.06
N GLY A 223 3.01 -10.99 -26.40
CA GLY A 223 4.19 -10.42 -27.01
C GLY A 223 4.54 -8.99 -26.62
N ALA A 224 3.75 -8.30 -25.78
CA ALA A 224 4.17 -7.04 -25.19
C ALA A 224 5.41 -7.22 -24.31
N ARG A 225 6.34 -6.26 -24.36
CA ARG A 225 7.60 -6.31 -23.60
C ARG A 225 7.86 -5.05 -22.80
N GLN A 226 6.89 -4.17 -22.69
CA GLN A 226 6.85 -3.09 -21.70
C GLN A 226 5.45 -3.01 -21.09
N VAL A 227 5.37 -2.70 -19.81
CA VAL A 227 4.12 -2.37 -19.11
C VAL A 227 4.28 -1.04 -18.41
N GLU A 228 3.40 -0.09 -18.73
CA GLU A 228 3.22 1.12 -17.95
C GLU A 228 2.31 0.81 -16.75
N CYS A 229 2.78 1.14 -15.57
CA CYS A 229 2.09 0.84 -14.31
C CYS A 229 2.43 1.88 -13.24
N THR A 230 1.80 1.81 -12.09
CA THR A 230 2.05 2.73 -10.98
C THR A 230 2.20 1.98 -9.66
N ILE A 231 2.95 2.56 -8.74
CA ILE A 231 2.96 2.07 -7.35
C ILE A 231 1.55 2.15 -6.77
N ASN A 232 1.09 1.07 -6.14
CA ASN A 232 -0.23 0.90 -5.54
C ASN A 232 -1.41 0.98 -6.56
N GLY A 233 -1.13 0.97 -7.85
CA GLY A 233 -2.16 1.18 -8.87
C GLY A 233 -2.75 2.60 -8.88
N LEU A 234 -2.00 3.60 -8.36
CA LEU A 234 -2.44 4.99 -8.32
C LEU A 234 -2.70 5.53 -9.73
N GLY A 235 -3.74 6.36 -9.94
CA GLY A 235 -4.05 6.94 -11.22
C GLY A 235 -5.45 7.55 -11.28
N GLU A 236 -5.79 8.08 -12.45
CA GLU A 236 -7.13 8.65 -12.67
C GLU A 236 -8.25 7.63 -12.44
N ARG A 237 -9.40 8.09 -11.99
CA ARG A 237 -10.63 7.32 -11.74
C ARG A 237 -10.39 6.13 -10.80
N ALA A 238 -10.37 4.88 -11.33
CA ALA A 238 -10.12 3.66 -10.55
C ALA A 238 -8.64 3.27 -10.49
N GLY A 239 -7.74 4.07 -11.10
CA GLY A 239 -6.30 3.86 -11.09
C GLY A 239 -5.76 3.09 -12.29
N ASN A 240 -4.50 2.72 -12.20
CA ASN A 240 -3.71 2.01 -13.20
C ASN A 240 -3.45 0.54 -12.80
N ALA A 241 -2.79 -0.19 -13.68
CA ALA A 241 -2.18 -1.47 -13.31
C ALA A 241 -1.15 -1.25 -12.18
N SER A 242 -1.22 -2.07 -11.14
CA SER A 242 -0.29 -1.99 -10.00
C SER A 242 1.07 -2.59 -10.35
N LEU A 243 2.15 -1.82 -10.20
CA LEU A 243 3.52 -2.27 -10.47
C LEU A 243 3.86 -3.54 -9.68
N GLU A 244 3.58 -3.55 -8.39
CA GLU A 244 3.84 -4.66 -7.48
C GLU A 244 3.16 -5.96 -7.93
N GLU A 245 1.94 -5.85 -8.44
CA GLU A 245 1.16 -7.02 -8.87
C GLU A 245 1.69 -7.58 -10.20
N ILE A 246 2.03 -6.71 -11.17
CA ILE A 246 2.64 -7.12 -12.44
C ILE A 246 3.97 -7.84 -12.18
N VAL A 247 4.87 -7.20 -11.43
CA VAL A 247 6.22 -7.72 -11.17
C VAL A 247 6.18 -9.05 -10.45
N MET A 248 5.36 -9.13 -9.39
CA MET A 248 5.30 -10.36 -8.60
C MET A 248 4.54 -11.48 -9.30
N ALA A 249 3.57 -11.19 -10.17
CA ALA A 249 2.94 -12.20 -11.02
C ALA A 249 3.95 -12.82 -12.00
N VAL A 250 4.71 -12.00 -12.71
CA VAL A 250 5.75 -12.48 -13.64
C VAL A 250 6.83 -13.28 -12.91
N ARG A 251 7.30 -12.78 -11.75
CA ARG A 251 8.33 -13.43 -10.94
C ARG A 251 7.86 -14.77 -10.34
N THR A 252 6.64 -14.83 -9.83
CA THR A 252 6.08 -16.03 -9.19
C THR A 252 5.73 -17.11 -10.22
N ARG A 253 5.30 -16.70 -11.42
CA ARG A 253 4.86 -17.60 -12.48
C ARG A 253 5.86 -17.62 -13.65
N GLN A 254 7.15 -17.78 -13.32
CA GLN A 254 8.21 -17.99 -14.31
C GLN A 254 7.95 -19.19 -15.23
N ASP A 255 7.27 -20.22 -14.70
CA ASP A 255 6.81 -21.38 -15.45
C ASP A 255 5.90 -21.03 -16.64
N LEU A 256 5.13 -19.94 -16.52
CA LEU A 256 4.19 -19.48 -17.53
C LEU A 256 4.79 -18.41 -18.45
N PHE A 257 5.44 -17.39 -17.85
CA PHE A 257 5.90 -16.22 -18.59
C PHE A 257 7.28 -16.42 -19.23
N ASN A 258 8.20 -17.11 -18.53
CA ASN A 258 9.61 -17.23 -18.94
C ASN A 258 10.26 -15.88 -19.30
N ILE A 259 9.88 -14.83 -18.58
CA ILE A 259 10.30 -13.44 -18.73
C ILE A 259 10.79 -12.96 -17.35
N ASP A 260 11.78 -12.07 -17.32
CA ASP A 260 12.28 -11.47 -16.08
C ASP A 260 12.18 -9.94 -16.12
N THR A 261 12.30 -9.31 -14.95
CA THR A 261 12.36 -7.86 -14.78
C THR A 261 13.62 -7.46 -14.02
N ARG A 262 14.08 -6.21 -14.17
CA ARG A 262 15.19 -5.67 -13.36
C ARG A 262 14.80 -5.40 -11.91
N ILE A 263 13.52 -5.42 -11.58
CA ILE A 263 12.99 -4.94 -10.30
C ILE A 263 13.64 -5.66 -9.12
N ASP A 264 14.19 -4.90 -8.20
CA ASP A 264 14.57 -5.36 -6.87
C ASP A 264 13.32 -5.35 -5.95
N SER A 265 12.64 -6.49 -5.91
CA SER A 265 11.34 -6.60 -5.24
C SER A 265 11.39 -6.31 -3.75
N GLN A 266 12.55 -6.38 -3.08
CA GLN A 266 12.68 -6.02 -1.65
C GLN A 266 12.40 -4.53 -1.38
N HIS A 267 12.37 -3.69 -2.41
CA HIS A 267 12.02 -2.29 -2.32
C HIS A 267 10.54 -1.98 -2.62
N ILE A 268 9.72 -2.97 -2.95
CA ILE A 268 8.29 -2.78 -3.28
C ILE A 268 7.52 -2.19 -2.10
N VAL A 269 7.54 -2.84 -0.93
CA VAL A 269 6.80 -2.36 0.25
C VAL A 269 7.30 -0.98 0.74
N PRO A 270 8.62 -0.71 0.82
CA PRO A 270 9.13 0.63 1.08
C PRO A 270 8.64 1.70 0.10
N ALA A 271 8.60 1.40 -1.21
CA ALA A 271 8.08 2.31 -2.24
C ALA A 271 6.58 2.56 -2.06
N SER A 272 5.79 1.50 -1.86
CA SER A 272 4.35 1.58 -1.59
C SER A 272 4.03 2.48 -0.41
N ARG A 273 4.74 2.31 0.71
CA ARG A 273 4.55 3.12 1.93
C ARG A 273 4.91 4.59 1.71
N LEU A 274 6.03 4.86 1.00
CA LEU A 274 6.44 6.23 0.72
C LEU A 274 5.40 6.94 -0.15
N VAL A 275 4.92 6.31 -1.23
CA VAL A 275 3.89 6.87 -2.10
C VAL A 275 2.60 7.11 -1.34
N SER A 276 2.13 6.14 -0.55
CA SER A 276 0.95 6.29 0.30
C SER A 276 1.08 7.45 1.30
N THR A 277 2.25 7.60 1.93
CA THR A 277 2.51 8.69 2.89
C THR A 277 2.51 10.06 2.21
N ILE A 278 3.14 10.17 1.03
CA ILE A 278 3.25 11.45 0.31
C ILE A 278 1.91 11.87 -0.29
N THR A 279 1.19 10.95 -0.91
CA THR A 279 -0.08 11.25 -1.58
C THR A 279 -1.27 11.32 -0.63
N GLY A 280 -1.15 10.75 0.57
CA GLY A 280 -2.27 10.61 1.51
C GLY A 280 -3.27 9.51 1.14
N PHE A 281 -3.00 8.70 0.12
CA PHE A 281 -3.85 7.58 -0.29
C PHE A 281 -3.45 6.31 0.50
N PRO A 282 -4.28 5.85 1.46
CA PRO A 282 -3.96 4.67 2.24
C PRO A 282 -4.04 3.40 1.39
N VAL A 283 -3.10 2.49 1.59
CA VAL A 283 -3.15 1.17 0.99
C VAL A 283 -4.19 0.33 1.73
N GLN A 284 -5.12 -0.28 0.99
CA GLN A 284 -6.12 -1.17 1.59
C GLN A 284 -5.42 -2.35 2.29
N PRO A 285 -5.87 -2.76 3.49
CA PRO A 285 -5.21 -3.86 4.22
C PRO A 285 -5.12 -5.17 3.44
N ASN A 286 -6.10 -5.47 2.59
CA ASN A 286 -6.16 -6.66 1.73
C ASN A 286 -5.61 -6.44 0.32
N LYS A 287 -4.92 -5.31 0.05
CA LYS A 287 -4.26 -5.08 -1.24
C LYS A 287 -3.20 -6.17 -1.46
N ALA A 288 -3.19 -6.74 -2.64
CA ALA A 288 -2.21 -7.75 -3.00
C ALA A 288 -0.76 -7.22 -2.81
N ILE A 289 0.16 -8.06 -2.36
CA ILE A 289 1.59 -7.80 -2.16
C ILE A 289 1.92 -6.79 -1.05
N VAL A 290 1.30 -5.61 -1.03
CA VAL A 290 1.69 -4.47 -0.19
C VAL A 290 0.71 -4.17 0.95
N GLY A 291 -0.48 -4.77 0.96
CA GLY A 291 -1.45 -4.61 2.03
C GLY A 291 -0.98 -5.24 3.34
N ALA A 292 -1.39 -4.69 4.47
CA ALA A 292 -0.98 -5.17 5.80
C ALA A 292 -1.35 -6.64 6.03
N ASN A 293 -2.44 -7.12 5.40
CA ASN A 293 -2.91 -8.50 5.52
C ASN A 293 -2.39 -9.44 4.42
N ALA A 294 -1.57 -8.94 3.47
CA ALA A 294 -1.14 -9.74 2.32
C ALA A 294 -0.39 -11.03 2.69
N PHE A 295 0.25 -11.05 3.86
CA PHE A 295 1.00 -12.19 4.41
C PHE A 295 0.54 -12.56 5.83
N ALA A 296 -0.68 -12.19 6.21
CA ALA A 296 -1.25 -12.49 7.51
C ALA A 296 -2.23 -13.67 7.40
N HIS A 297 -2.15 -14.60 8.34
CA HIS A 297 -3.02 -15.75 8.43
C HIS A 297 -3.71 -15.77 9.81
N GLU A 298 -5.03 -15.62 9.83
CA GLU A 298 -5.83 -15.72 11.07
C GLU A 298 -6.51 -17.08 11.22
N SER A 299 -6.93 -17.70 10.11
CA SER A 299 -7.58 -19.01 10.12
C SER A 299 -6.68 -20.10 10.68
N GLY A 300 -7.16 -20.86 11.69
CA GLY A 300 -6.40 -21.93 12.32
C GLY A 300 -5.96 -23.03 11.35
N ILE A 301 -6.74 -23.32 10.31
CA ILE A 301 -6.38 -24.30 9.27
C ILE A 301 -5.21 -23.78 8.45
N HIS A 302 -5.22 -22.51 8.06
CA HIS A 302 -4.14 -21.90 7.30
C HIS A 302 -2.87 -21.79 8.15
N GLN A 303 -2.98 -21.36 9.41
CA GLN A 303 -1.85 -21.27 10.33
C GLN A 303 -1.18 -22.64 10.55
N ASP A 304 -1.96 -23.69 10.75
CA ASP A 304 -1.43 -25.06 10.90
C ASP A 304 -0.73 -25.54 9.61
N GLY A 305 -1.29 -25.20 8.44
CA GLY A 305 -0.67 -25.51 7.16
C GLY A 305 0.68 -24.80 6.98
N VAL A 306 0.73 -23.49 7.20
CA VAL A 306 1.96 -22.68 7.08
C VAL A 306 3.03 -23.13 8.07
N LEU A 307 2.66 -23.49 9.31
CA LEU A 307 3.59 -24.01 10.32
C LEU A 307 4.20 -25.35 9.92
N LYS A 308 3.45 -26.19 9.19
CA LYS A 308 3.94 -27.47 8.67
C LYS A 308 4.81 -27.28 7.42
N HIS A 309 4.35 -26.49 6.47
CA HIS A 309 5.07 -26.15 5.26
C HIS A 309 4.49 -24.86 4.66
N ARG A 310 5.31 -23.83 4.51
CA ARG A 310 4.87 -22.49 4.08
C ARG A 310 4.12 -22.50 2.75
N GLU A 311 4.61 -23.22 1.77
CA GLU A 311 4.03 -23.32 0.42
C GLU A 311 2.60 -23.90 0.38
N THR A 312 2.07 -24.39 1.52
CA THR A 312 0.67 -24.83 1.58
C THR A 312 -0.31 -23.66 1.37
N TYR A 313 0.08 -22.44 1.76
CA TYR A 313 -0.76 -21.24 1.64
C TYR A 313 0.01 -19.97 1.22
N GLU A 314 1.33 -20.03 1.02
CA GLU A 314 2.14 -18.91 0.57
C GLU A 314 2.80 -19.23 -0.78
N ILE A 315 2.53 -18.42 -1.80
CA ILE A 315 3.13 -18.49 -3.14
C ILE A 315 4.42 -17.68 -3.26
N MET A 316 4.71 -16.83 -2.28
CA MET A 316 5.91 -15.99 -2.16
C MET A 316 6.16 -15.68 -0.67
N ARG A 317 7.37 -15.25 -0.33
CA ARG A 317 7.71 -14.90 1.05
C ARG A 317 7.59 -13.40 1.27
N ALA A 318 7.15 -12.98 2.45
CA ALA A 318 7.02 -11.57 2.82
C ALA A 318 8.33 -10.79 2.62
N GLN A 319 9.47 -11.40 2.94
CA GLN A 319 10.79 -10.80 2.78
C GLN A 319 11.14 -10.51 1.31
N ASP A 320 10.62 -11.29 0.36
CA ASP A 320 10.88 -11.11 -1.07
C ASP A 320 10.34 -9.78 -1.61
N VAL A 321 9.40 -9.17 -0.90
CA VAL A 321 8.78 -7.88 -1.26
C VAL A 321 9.08 -6.75 -0.27
N GLY A 322 9.93 -7.01 0.74
CA GLY A 322 10.39 -6.00 1.71
C GLY A 322 9.55 -5.90 2.99
N TRP A 323 8.71 -6.88 3.30
CA TRP A 323 8.16 -7.07 4.64
C TRP A 323 9.21 -7.72 5.56
N HIS A 324 9.38 -7.18 6.78
CA HIS A 324 10.40 -7.68 7.71
C HIS A 324 9.96 -8.92 8.50
N THR A 325 8.66 -9.14 8.68
CA THR A 325 8.11 -10.29 9.42
C THR A 325 6.78 -10.72 8.84
N ASN A 326 6.55 -12.06 8.80
CA ASN A 326 5.21 -12.62 8.68
C ASN A 326 4.58 -12.55 10.06
N SER A 327 3.48 -11.82 10.24
CA SER A 327 2.75 -11.82 11.50
C SER A 327 1.72 -12.94 11.49
N LEU A 328 1.88 -13.93 12.38
CA LEU A 328 0.76 -14.76 12.80
C LEU A 328 -0.16 -13.86 13.64
N VAL A 329 -1.20 -13.34 13.01
CA VAL A 329 -2.23 -12.57 13.72
C VAL A 329 -3.09 -13.58 14.48
N LEU A 330 -3.03 -13.53 15.81
CA LEU A 330 -3.89 -14.36 16.64
C LEU A 330 -5.26 -13.68 16.82
N GLY A 331 -6.33 -14.40 16.53
CA GLY A 331 -7.70 -13.95 16.64
C GLY A 331 -8.64 -15.12 16.93
N LYS A 332 -9.95 -14.85 16.93
CA LYS A 332 -10.98 -15.87 17.27
C LYS A 332 -10.94 -17.14 16.40
N HIS A 333 -10.40 -17.05 15.19
CA HIS A 333 -10.26 -18.18 14.27
C HIS A 333 -8.95 -18.96 14.43
N SER A 334 -8.00 -18.46 15.22
CA SER A 334 -6.71 -19.12 15.45
C SER A 334 -6.86 -20.44 16.19
N GLY A 335 -6.14 -21.46 15.72
CA GLY A 335 -6.08 -22.77 16.34
C GLY A 335 -5.10 -22.85 17.51
N ARG A 336 -5.22 -23.91 18.32
CA ARG A 336 -4.35 -24.16 19.50
C ARG A 336 -2.86 -24.22 19.13
N ASN A 337 -2.53 -24.74 17.97
CA ASN A 337 -1.14 -24.89 17.52
C ASN A 337 -0.48 -23.52 17.26
N ALA A 338 -1.20 -22.60 16.60
CA ALA A 338 -0.72 -21.24 16.38
C ALA A 338 -0.55 -20.47 17.70
N PHE A 339 -1.51 -20.60 18.63
CA PHE A 339 -1.43 -20.03 19.98
C PHE A 339 -0.20 -20.55 20.73
N ARG A 340 0.03 -21.87 20.74
CA ARG A 340 1.22 -22.49 21.35
C ARG A 340 2.51 -21.97 20.73
N THR A 341 2.59 -21.91 19.39
CA THR A 341 3.78 -21.44 18.69
C THR A 341 4.10 -19.99 19.08
N ARG A 342 3.08 -19.10 19.10
CA ARG A 342 3.29 -17.71 19.50
C ARG A 342 3.76 -17.57 20.95
N LEU A 343 3.20 -18.35 21.86
CA LEU A 343 3.67 -18.39 23.26
C LEU A 343 5.12 -18.82 23.35
N LEU A 344 5.54 -19.83 22.58
CA LEU A 344 6.95 -20.27 22.55
C LEU A 344 7.88 -19.18 22.01
N GLU A 345 7.47 -18.45 20.99
CA GLU A 345 8.21 -17.27 20.47
C GLU A 345 8.35 -16.17 21.52
N LEU A 346 7.36 -16.01 22.39
CA LEU A 346 7.38 -15.08 23.52
C LEU A 346 8.14 -15.63 24.75
N GLY A 347 8.73 -16.83 24.63
CA GLY A 347 9.46 -17.49 25.71
C GLY A 347 8.56 -18.06 26.82
N ILE A 348 7.28 -18.28 26.51
CA ILE A 348 6.29 -18.81 27.47
C ILE A 348 6.10 -20.30 27.19
N GLN A 349 6.39 -21.16 28.21
CA GLN A 349 6.12 -22.58 28.18
C GLN A 349 5.23 -22.99 29.33
N PHE A 350 4.21 -23.80 29.07
CA PHE A 350 3.41 -24.47 30.08
C PHE A 350 4.01 -25.85 30.42
N GLU A 351 3.89 -26.26 31.66
CA GLU A 351 4.43 -27.55 32.12
C GLU A 351 3.54 -28.72 31.69
N THR A 352 2.23 -28.47 31.51
CA THR A 352 1.26 -29.51 31.17
C THR A 352 0.37 -29.09 30.00
N GLU A 353 -0.15 -30.08 29.27
CA GLU A 353 -1.14 -29.86 28.20
C GLU A 353 -2.48 -29.33 28.76
N THR A 354 -2.78 -29.59 30.05
CA THR A 354 -3.97 -29.08 30.71
C THR A 354 -3.90 -27.56 30.88
N GLU A 355 -2.79 -27.04 31.38
CA GLU A 355 -2.54 -25.59 31.49
C GLU A 355 -2.62 -24.89 30.13
N LEU A 356 -2.03 -25.47 29.10
CA LEU A 356 -2.12 -24.94 27.74
C LEU A 356 -3.57 -24.89 27.24
N ASN A 357 -4.38 -25.90 27.53
CA ASN A 357 -5.79 -25.95 27.13
C ASN A 357 -6.64 -24.91 27.90
N GLU A 358 -6.38 -24.70 29.18
CA GLU A 358 -7.04 -23.66 29.98
C GLU A 358 -6.68 -22.26 29.47
N ALA A 359 -5.39 -22.02 29.22
CA ALA A 359 -4.92 -20.77 28.61
C ALA A 359 -5.54 -20.55 27.23
N PHE A 360 -5.64 -21.60 26.41
CA PHE A 360 -6.26 -21.53 25.09
C PHE A 360 -7.77 -21.22 25.19
N THR A 361 -8.47 -21.79 26.17
CA THR A 361 -9.90 -21.49 26.40
C THR A 361 -10.09 -20.02 26.76
N ARG A 362 -9.24 -19.47 27.63
CA ARG A 362 -9.25 -18.03 27.98
C ARG A 362 -8.90 -17.14 26.78
N PHE A 363 -7.91 -17.55 25.98
CA PHE A 363 -7.58 -16.87 24.73
C PHE A 363 -8.77 -16.81 23.80
N LYS A 364 -9.53 -17.89 23.64
CA LYS A 364 -10.73 -17.91 22.79
C LYS A 364 -11.82 -16.97 23.33
N ALA A 365 -12.04 -16.98 24.64
CA ALA A 365 -13.00 -16.07 25.26
C ALA A 365 -12.58 -14.60 25.09
N LEU A 366 -11.30 -14.29 25.22
CA LEU A 366 -10.77 -12.95 24.98
C LEU A 366 -10.88 -12.54 23.50
N ALA A 367 -10.58 -13.46 22.58
CA ALA A 367 -10.66 -13.22 21.14
C ALA A 367 -12.10 -13.09 20.62
N ASP A 368 -13.11 -13.52 21.37
CA ASP A 368 -14.52 -13.25 21.08
C ASP A 368 -14.94 -11.83 21.52
N LEU A 369 -14.18 -11.22 22.45
CA LEU A 369 -14.45 -9.89 23.00
C LEU A 369 -13.57 -8.79 22.38
N LYS A 370 -12.41 -9.15 21.84
CA LYS A 370 -11.41 -8.21 21.28
C LYS A 370 -11.27 -8.38 19.79
N HIS A 371 -11.17 -7.26 19.06
CA HIS A 371 -10.90 -7.28 17.62
C HIS A 371 -9.45 -7.66 17.29
N GLU A 372 -8.48 -7.20 18.10
CA GLU A 372 -7.06 -7.51 17.98
C GLU A 372 -6.51 -8.10 19.28
N ILE A 373 -5.71 -9.17 19.16
CA ILE A 373 -5.00 -9.80 20.27
C ILE A 373 -3.52 -9.43 20.17
N PHE A 374 -3.00 -8.81 21.20
CA PHE A 374 -1.60 -8.41 21.30
C PHE A 374 -0.78 -9.45 22.10
N ASP A 375 0.55 -9.39 21.95
CA ASP A 375 1.46 -10.30 22.65
C ASP A 375 1.35 -10.16 24.19
N GLU A 376 1.07 -8.96 24.66
CA GLU A 376 0.85 -8.66 26.07
C GLU A 376 -0.40 -9.35 26.64
N ASP A 377 -1.44 -9.53 25.82
CA ASP A 377 -2.63 -10.29 26.20
C ASP A 377 -2.30 -11.77 26.41
N LEU A 378 -1.45 -12.31 25.53
CA LEU A 378 -0.99 -13.70 25.66
C LEU A 378 -0.15 -13.90 26.92
N GLN A 379 0.70 -12.91 27.26
CA GLN A 379 1.48 -12.91 28.48
C GLN A 379 0.58 -12.83 29.72
N ALA A 380 -0.47 -12.00 29.69
CA ALA A 380 -1.46 -11.89 30.75
C ALA A 380 -2.22 -13.21 30.95
N ILE A 381 -2.72 -13.82 29.87
CA ILE A 381 -3.40 -15.12 29.93
C ILE A 381 -2.49 -16.20 30.55
N ALA A 382 -1.21 -16.22 30.16
CA ALA A 382 -0.24 -17.18 30.68
C ALA A 382 0.08 -16.95 32.15
N SER A 383 0.11 -15.70 32.60
CA SER A 383 0.33 -15.33 33.99
C SER A 383 -0.87 -15.68 34.88
N ASP A 384 -2.09 -15.43 34.41
CA ASP A 384 -3.33 -15.72 35.12
C ASP A 384 -3.61 -17.22 35.27
N THR A 385 -3.10 -18.04 34.35
CA THR A 385 -3.24 -19.52 34.45
C THR A 385 -2.42 -20.06 35.62
N ARG A 386 -1.41 -19.29 36.11
CA ARG A 386 -0.56 -19.65 37.26
C ARG A 386 -1.04 -19.09 38.60
N GLN A 387 -1.97 -18.11 38.59
CA GLN A 387 -2.51 -17.49 39.80
C GLN A 387 -4.05 -17.46 39.74
N LYS A 388 -4.70 -18.10 40.69
CA LYS A 388 -6.15 -17.96 40.95
C LYS A 388 -6.45 -16.56 41.45
N GLU A 389 -7.50 -15.95 40.85
CA GLU A 389 -8.28 -14.78 41.22
C GLU A 389 -7.82 -14.03 42.47
N GLU A 390 -7.13 -12.90 42.27
CA GLU A 390 -7.19 -11.77 43.19
C GLU A 390 -7.78 -10.58 42.45
N ASP A 391 -8.79 -9.93 43.06
CA ASP A 391 -9.44 -8.72 42.57
C ASP A 391 -8.40 -7.65 42.17
N GLY A 392 -8.61 -6.96 41.05
CA GLY A 392 -7.72 -5.93 40.57
C GLY A 392 -7.52 -4.82 41.64
N ARG A 393 -6.31 -4.27 41.71
CA ARG A 393 -5.94 -3.20 42.66
C ARG A 393 -6.79 -1.93 42.47
N TYR A 394 -7.21 -1.68 41.21
CA TYR A 394 -7.97 -0.51 40.79
C TYR A 394 -9.31 -0.93 40.20
N GLY A 395 -10.41 -0.29 40.61
CA GLY A 395 -11.74 -0.55 40.10
C GLY A 395 -12.55 0.73 39.93
N LEU A 396 -13.29 0.88 38.83
CA LEU A 396 -14.19 2.00 38.62
C LEU A 396 -15.51 1.73 39.35
N VAL A 397 -15.94 2.66 40.23
CA VAL A 397 -17.23 2.59 40.94
C VAL A 397 -18.27 3.41 40.22
N CYS A 398 -18.02 4.70 39.98
CA CYS A 398 -18.88 5.55 39.17
C CYS A 398 -18.10 6.68 38.51
N MET A 399 -18.65 7.22 37.43
CA MET A 399 -18.05 8.32 36.68
C MET A 399 -19.15 9.25 36.14
N GLN A 400 -18.90 10.56 36.25
CA GLN A 400 -19.68 11.60 35.61
C GLN A 400 -18.75 12.52 34.85
N VAL A 401 -19.01 12.74 33.57
CA VAL A 401 -18.22 13.64 32.73
C VAL A 401 -19.13 14.74 32.19
N CYS A 402 -18.72 15.99 32.37
CA CYS A 402 -19.43 17.17 31.87
C CYS A 402 -18.60 17.81 30.76
N SER A 403 -19.23 18.00 29.60
CA SER A 403 -18.64 18.72 28.47
C SER A 403 -19.68 19.66 27.87
N GLU A 404 -19.35 20.95 27.81
CA GLU A 404 -20.19 21.99 27.26
C GLU A 404 -19.36 22.88 26.32
N THR A 405 -19.99 23.39 25.25
CA THR A 405 -19.28 24.24 24.28
C THR A 405 -18.77 25.51 24.94
N GLY A 406 -17.46 25.73 24.91
CA GLY A 406 -16.79 26.89 25.48
C GLY A 406 -16.43 26.75 26.97
N VAL A 407 -16.71 25.63 27.59
CA VAL A 407 -16.35 25.32 28.98
C VAL A 407 -15.30 24.20 29.01
N VAL A 408 -14.34 24.27 29.93
CA VAL A 408 -13.34 23.22 30.09
C VAL A 408 -14.00 21.93 30.57
N PRO A 409 -13.85 20.81 29.87
CA PRO A 409 -14.42 19.54 30.26
C PRO A 409 -13.93 19.07 31.64
N LYS A 410 -14.83 18.50 32.45
CA LYS A 410 -14.56 17.99 33.79
C LYS A 410 -14.98 16.55 33.91
N ALA A 411 -14.16 15.74 34.56
CA ALA A 411 -14.48 14.38 34.96
C ALA A 411 -14.50 14.26 36.49
N HIS A 412 -15.62 13.79 37.02
CA HIS A 412 -15.77 13.45 38.42
C HIS A 412 -15.91 11.93 38.51
N LEU A 413 -14.99 11.25 39.17
CA LEU A 413 -15.02 9.80 39.25
C LEU A 413 -14.71 9.30 40.67
N THR A 414 -15.33 8.15 40.99
CA THR A 414 -15.03 7.38 42.22
C THR A 414 -14.42 6.04 41.83
N MET A 415 -13.25 5.74 42.38
CA MET A 415 -12.51 4.50 42.14
C MET A 415 -12.20 3.77 43.43
N LEU A 416 -12.14 2.44 43.36
CA LEU A 416 -11.46 1.63 44.32
C LEU A 416 -9.95 1.66 44.06
N VAL A 417 -9.17 2.00 45.09
CA VAL A 417 -7.71 1.91 45.10
C VAL A 417 -7.34 1.11 46.34
N ASP A 418 -6.72 -0.06 46.18
CA ASP A 418 -6.40 -0.98 47.26
C ASP A 418 -7.61 -1.28 48.19
N GLY A 419 -8.79 -1.48 47.58
CA GLY A 419 -10.04 -1.82 48.29
C GLY A 419 -10.73 -0.64 49.00
N LYS A 420 -10.25 0.61 48.86
CA LYS A 420 -10.87 1.82 49.41
C LYS A 420 -11.39 2.72 48.33
N GLU A 421 -12.57 3.30 48.56
CA GLU A 421 -13.15 4.28 47.64
C GLU A 421 -12.49 5.65 47.76
N HIS A 422 -12.11 6.20 46.62
CA HIS A 422 -11.57 7.54 46.48
C HIS A 422 -12.33 8.28 45.39
N THR A 423 -12.67 9.52 45.67
CA THR A 423 -13.39 10.40 44.71
C THR A 423 -12.51 11.58 44.31
N VAL A 424 -12.52 11.93 43.02
CA VAL A 424 -11.70 13.01 42.47
C VAL A 424 -12.42 13.72 41.34
N GLU A 425 -12.07 14.99 41.16
CA GLU A 425 -12.45 15.79 39.99
C GLU A 425 -11.18 16.29 39.28
N ALA A 426 -11.17 16.21 37.94
CA ALA A 426 -10.09 16.77 37.14
C ALA A 426 -10.63 17.44 35.86
N GLU A 427 -9.89 18.43 35.38
CA GLU A 427 -10.16 19.17 34.15
C GLU A 427 -9.23 18.68 33.04
N GLY A 428 -9.75 18.67 31.80
CA GLY A 428 -8.96 18.25 30.64
C GLY A 428 -9.26 19.04 29.37
N SER A 429 -8.44 18.83 28.35
CA SER A 429 -8.64 19.41 27.01
C SER A 429 -9.84 18.81 26.26
N GLY A 430 -10.32 17.65 26.73
CA GLY A 430 -11.50 16.96 26.25
C GLY A 430 -12.02 15.98 27.31
N PRO A 431 -13.20 15.37 27.10
CA PRO A 431 -13.82 14.44 28.07
C PRO A 431 -12.89 13.27 28.45
N VAL A 432 -12.22 12.67 27.46
CA VAL A 432 -11.28 11.55 27.68
C VAL A 432 -10.05 12.00 28.45
N ASP A 433 -9.46 13.15 28.09
CA ASP A 433 -8.29 13.71 28.80
C ASP A 433 -8.62 14.04 30.26
N ALA A 434 -9.80 14.63 30.51
CA ALA A 434 -10.28 14.88 31.87
C ALA A 434 -10.40 13.56 32.67
N THR A 435 -10.94 12.51 32.06
CA THR A 435 -11.09 11.18 32.66
C THR A 435 -9.74 10.56 33.00
N PHE A 436 -8.78 10.56 32.06
CA PHE A 436 -7.44 10.01 32.32
C PHE A 436 -6.68 10.79 33.39
N LYS A 437 -6.76 12.12 33.39
CA LYS A 437 -6.16 12.94 34.45
C LYS A 437 -6.79 12.69 35.82
N ALA A 438 -8.10 12.45 35.87
CA ALA A 438 -8.76 12.10 37.12
C ALA A 438 -8.25 10.75 37.65
N ILE A 439 -8.12 9.74 36.79
CA ILE A 439 -7.58 8.42 37.14
C ILE A 439 -6.13 8.57 37.63
N GLU A 440 -5.27 9.26 36.88
CA GLU A 440 -3.85 9.46 37.25
C GLU A 440 -3.67 10.20 38.57
N SER A 441 -4.54 11.17 38.89
CA SER A 441 -4.47 11.92 40.13
C SER A 441 -4.71 11.03 41.37
N LEU A 442 -5.41 9.88 41.22
CA LEU A 442 -5.62 8.92 42.30
C LEU A 442 -4.55 7.84 42.37
N VAL A 443 -3.95 7.49 41.22
CA VAL A 443 -3.05 6.34 41.10
C VAL A 443 -1.58 6.79 41.12
N ASP A 444 -1.28 8.00 40.59
CA ASP A 444 0.08 8.54 40.41
C ASP A 444 1.03 7.49 39.80
N SER A 445 0.57 6.91 38.68
CA SER A 445 1.22 5.73 38.09
C SER A 445 2.56 6.04 37.44
N GLY A 446 2.81 7.29 37.06
CA GLY A 446 3.97 7.71 36.28
C GLY A 446 4.05 7.06 34.89
N CYS A 447 2.94 6.54 34.39
CA CYS A 447 2.90 5.86 33.10
C CYS A 447 2.82 6.85 31.93
N ASN A 448 3.44 6.48 30.81
CA ASN A 448 3.32 7.21 29.55
C ASN A 448 2.28 6.54 28.66
N LEU A 449 1.29 7.29 28.18
CA LEU A 449 0.31 6.83 27.19
C LEU A 449 0.97 6.77 25.80
N GLN A 450 1.16 5.55 25.27
CA GLN A 450 1.79 5.29 23.98
C GLN A 450 0.78 5.18 22.84
N LEU A 451 -0.44 4.67 23.13
CA LEU A 451 -1.49 4.46 22.15
C LEU A 451 -2.86 4.67 22.79
N TYR A 452 -3.72 5.36 22.07
CA TYR A 452 -5.15 5.42 22.32
C TYR A 452 -5.85 5.14 20.99
N SER A 453 -6.61 4.04 20.91
CA SER A 453 -7.32 3.63 19.70
C SER A 453 -8.77 3.30 20.03
N VAL A 454 -9.66 3.71 19.14
CA VAL A 454 -11.11 3.49 19.26
C VAL A 454 -11.58 2.73 18.03
N ASN A 455 -12.20 1.57 18.24
CA ASN A 455 -12.75 0.73 17.18
C ASN A 455 -14.25 0.47 17.44
N ASN A 456 -15.06 0.40 16.40
CA ASN A 456 -16.46 0.01 16.52
C ASN A 456 -16.58 -1.51 16.44
N ILE A 457 -17.24 -2.12 17.45
CA ILE A 457 -17.50 -3.57 17.47
C ILE A 457 -18.81 -3.88 16.74
N THR A 458 -19.83 -3.04 16.88
CA THR A 458 -21.15 -3.20 16.27
C THR A 458 -21.53 -1.98 15.44
N SER A 459 -22.57 -2.07 14.61
CA SER A 459 -23.09 -0.96 13.80
C SER A 459 -24.45 -0.51 14.33
N GLY A 460 -24.72 0.82 14.27
CA GLY A 460 -25.97 1.44 14.75
C GLY A 460 -25.69 2.62 15.69
N THR A 461 -26.76 3.28 16.14
CA THR A 461 -26.68 4.43 17.08
C THR A 461 -26.33 4.02 18.52
N ASP A 462 -26.50 2.75 18.83
CA ASP A 462 -26.18 2.07 20.08
C ASP A 462 -24.96 1.13 19.93
N ALA A 463 -24.11 1.41 18.93
CA ALA A 463 -22.93 0.63 18.65
C ALA A 463 -21.98 0.61 19.87
N GLN A 464 -21.53 -0.59 20.20
CA GLN A 464 -20.50 -0.78 21.21
C GLN A 464 -19.14 -0.40 20.65
N GLY A 465 -18.45 0.52 21.32
CA GLY A 465 -17.08 0.92 21.00
C GLY A 465 -16.08 0.17 21.86
N GLU A 466 -15.01 -0.32 21.23
CA GLU A 466 -13.83 -0.85 21.94
C GLU A 466 -12.76 0.21 21.97
N VAL A 467 -12.16 0.42 23.13
CA VAL A 467 -11.01 1.30 23.33
C VAL A 467 -9.81 0.46 23.75
N THR A 468 -8.69 0.64 23.05
CA THR A 468 -7.40 0.10 23.44
C THR A 468 -6.51 1.23 23.95
N VAL A 469 -5.97 1.07 25.15
CA VAL A 469 -5.00 1.97 25.78
C VAL A 469 -3.69 1.22 25.97
N ARG A 470 -2.59 1.77 25.46
CA ARG A 470 -1.24 1.25 25.70
C ARG A 470 -0.50 2.17 26.66
N LEU A 471 -0.08 1.64 27.81
CA LEU A 471 0.72 2.35 28.80
C LEU A 471 2.14 1.79 28.88
N GLU A 472 3.10 2.68 29.11
CA GLU A 472 4.49 2.33 29.38
C GLU A 472 4.89 2.83 30.76
N SER A 473 5.54 1.97 31.56
CA SER A 473 6.12 2.32 32.84
C SER A 473 7.41 1.53 33.09
N GLY A 474 8.52 2.21 33.27
CA GLY A 474 9.82 1.59 33.56
C GLY A 474 10.31 0.61 32.51
N GLY A 475 10.02 0.87 31.20
CA GLY A 475 10.37 -0.01 30.08
C GLY A 475 9.41 -1.18 29.86
N ARG A 476 8.35 -1.28 30.67
CA ARG A 476 7.28 -2.25 30.50
C ARG A 476 6.11 -1.61 29.76
N ILE A 477 5.64 -2.27 28.69
CA ILE A 477 4.49 -1.85 27.88
C ILE A 477 3.34 -2.83 28.12
N VAL A 478 2.14 -2.31 28.37
CA VAL A 478 0.91 -3.08 28.52
C VAL A 478 -0.23 -2.48 27.70
N ASN A 479 -1.18 -3.31 27.30
CA ASN A 479 -2.40 -2.87 26.64
C ASN A 479 -3.60 -3.21 27.52
N GLY A 480 -4.39 -2.20 27.88
CA GLY A 480 -5.70 -2.37 28.49
C GLY A 480 -6.79 -2.16 27.45
N VAL A 481 -7.90 -2.88 27.57
CA VAL A 481 -9.03 -2.80 26.67
C VAL A 481 -10.31 -2.61 27.44
N GLY A 482 -11.17 -1.73 26.96
CA GLY A 482 -12.49 -1.50 27.51
C GLY A 482 -13.54 -1.43 26.41
N ALA A 483 -14.68 -2.04 26.64
CA ALA A 483 -15.81 -1.97 25.70
C ALA A 483 -17.05 -1.42 26.43
N ASP A 484 -17.72 -0.48 25.78
CA ASP A 484 -18.97 0.11 26.27
C ASP A 484 -19.72 0.79 25.09
N THR A 485 -21.02 1.05 25.27
CA THR A 485 -21.78 1.93 24.36
C THR A 485 -21.41 3.40 24.53
N ASP A 486 -20.89 3.78 25.71
CA ASP A 486 -20.28 5.08 25.97
C ASP A 486 -18.76 4.98 25.82
N ILE A 487 -18.22 5.69 24.82
CA ILE A 487 -16.78 5.64 24.50
C ILE A 487 -15.90 6.21 25.61
N ILE A 488 -16.42 7.12 26.45
CA ILE A 488 -15.68 7.68 27.58
C ILE A 488 -15.61 6.62 28.70
N MET A 489 -16.71 5.89 28.92
CA MET A 489 -16.73 4.75 29.83
C MET A 489 -15.80 3.62 29.36
N ALA A 490 -15.81 3.28 28.05
CA ALA A 490 -14.89 2.32 27.47
C ALA A 490 -13.42 2.75 27.67
N SER A 491 -13.14 4.07 27.50
CA SER A 491 -11.80 4.64 27.72
C SER A 491 -11.32 4.51 29.17
N ALA A 492 -12.20 4.81 30.14
CA ALA A 492 -11.90 4.65 31.56
C ALA A 492 -11.60 3.18 31.93
N LYS A 493 -12.43 2.25 31.44
CA LYS A 493 -12.23 0.80 31.65
C LYS A 493 -10.88 0.34 31.08
N ALA A 494 -10.56 0.74 29.84
CA ALA A 494 -9.30 0.39 29.19
C ALA A 494 -8.07 0.90 29.97
N TYR A 495 -8.14 2.15 30.45
CA TYR A 495 -7.05 2.75 31.21
C TYR A 495 -6.83 2.05 32.55
N ILE A 496 -7.91 1.78 33.29
CA ILE A 496 -7.85 1.07 34.58
C ILE A 496 -7.35 -0.37 34.42
N GLU A 497 -7.76 -1.06 33.34
CA GLU A 497 -7.23 -2.40 33.04
C GLU A 497 -5.73 -2.35 32.80
N ALA A 498 -5.22 -1.41 32.00
CA ALA A 498 -3.79 -1.23 31.76
C ALA A 498 -3.02 -0.97 33.08
N LEU A 499 -3.57 -0.12 33.96
CA LEU A 499 -2.96 0.15 35.28
C LEU A 499 -2.92 -1.11 36.17
N ASN A 500 -3.98 -1.91 36.16
CA ASN A 500 -4.00 -3.18 36.89
C ASN A 500 -2.95 -4.15 36.34
N LEU A 501 -2.77 -4.22 35.03
CA LEU A 501 -1.74 -5.04 34.40
C LEU A 501 -0.33 -4.57 34.77
N ILE A 502 -0.09 -3.26 34.92
CA ILE A 502 1.18 -2.71 35.40
C ILE A 502 1.38 -3.06 36.89
N ALA A 503 0.33 -2.86 37.71
CA ALA A 503 0.39 -3.08 39.16
C ALA A 503 0.64 -4.55 39.56
N ARG A 504 0.17 -5.51 38.76
CA ARG A 504 0.36 -6.96 38.95
C ARG A 504 1.82 -7.43 38.83
N GLY A 505 2.76 -6.56 38.59
CA GLY A 505 4.20 -6.65 38.54
C GLY A 505 4.86 -8.04 38.63
N GLY A 506 5.35 -8.53 37.50
CA GLY A 506 6.40 -9.57 37.48
C GLY A 506 7.62 -8.97 36.79
N ILE A 507 8.71 -8.79 37.53
CA ILE A 507 9.99 -8.33 36.99
C ILE A 507 10.48 -9.38 36.00
N ARG A 508 10.43 -9.06 34.69
CA ARG A 508 11.33 -9.65 33.69
C ARG A 508 11.94 -8.51 32.89
N GLN A 509 13.22 -8.28 33.14
CA GLN A 509 14.07 -7.48 32.27
C GLN A 509 14.06 -8.10 30.87
N HIS A 510 13.94 -7.26 29.85
CA HIS A 510 14.09 -7.66 28.47
C HIS A 510 15.47 -8.30 28.29
N PRO A 511 15.61 -9.48 27.63
CA PRO A 511 16.89 -10.17 27.49
C PRO A 511 18.00 -9.36 26.81
N GLN A 512 17.69 -8.26 26.14
CA GLN A 512 18.65 -7.39 25.45
C GLN A 512 19.17 -6.21 26.31
N VAL A 513 18.76 -6.07 27.57
CA VAL A 513 19.21 -5.01 28.50
C VAL A 513 20.06 -5.55 29.63
N ALA A 514 20.40 -6.84 29.62
CA ALA A 514 21.16 -7.49 30.72
C ALA A 514 22.68 -7.40 30.55
N ASP A 515 23.22 -6.71 29.53
CA ASP A 515 24.66 -6.49 29.34
C ASP A 515 24.94 -5.06 28.86
N VAL A 516 24.95 -4.09 29.79
CA VAL A 516 25.79 -2.89 29.77
C VAL A 516 26.22 -2.56 31.17
#